data_1aa1b41d9da65b0da04420a9e53e15a0
#
_entry.id   1aa1b41d9da65b0da04420a9e53e15a0
#
_cell.length_a   1.000
_cell.length_b   1.000
_cell.length_c   1.000
_cell.angle_alpha   90.00
_cell.angle_beta   90.00
_cell.angle_gamma   90.00
#
_symmetry.space_group_name_H-M   'P 1'
#
loop_
_entity.id
_entity.type
_entity.pdbx_description
1 polymer ?
#
loop_
_entity_poly.entity_id
_entity_poly.type
_entity_poly.pdbx_seq_one_letter_code
_entity_poly.pdbx_strand_id
1 'polypeptide(L)'
;MNLSEDRLQADCYQWFHNTYPELRGLLWHVPNGGVRNASEANKLKAMGVVPGVADLHFFYKGNLNIFELKTEKGRLSPAQELWLAKIEYQGATVSIIRDLSTFQTIXXXXXXXX
;
A
#
# COMPACT_ATOMS: atom_id res chain seq x y z
N MET A 1 4.97 22.71 1.84
CA MET A 1 4.70 21.78 2.95
C MET A 1 4.47 20.37 2.41
N ASN A 2 5.13 19.38 3.01
CA ASN A 2 4.98 18.01 2.56
C ASN A 2 3.69 17.39 3.12
N LEU A 3 3.02 16.62 2.29
CA LEU A 3 1.90 15.84 2.78
C LEU A 3 2.40 14.75 3.72
N SER A 4 1.64 14.47 4.75
CA SER A 4 1.91 13.29 5.57
C SER A 4 1.60 12.03 4.75
N GLU A 5 2.16 10.91 5.20
CA GLU A 5 1.84 9.65 4.54
C GLU A 5 0.35 9.33 4.65
N ASP A 6 -0.25 9.61 5.80
CA ASP A 6 -1.68 9.35 5.97
C ASP A 6 -2.52 10.17 5.01
N ARG A 7 -2.18 11.44 4.82
CA ARG A 7 -2.92 12.29 3.90
C ARG A 7 -2.75 11.82 2.47
N LEU A 8 -1.53 11.45 2.09
CA LEU A 8 -1.28 10.93 0.75
C LEU A 8 -2.08 9.68 0.50
N GLN A 9 -2.07 8.77 1.48
CA GLN A 9 -2.82 7.53 1.34
C GLN A 9 -4.32 7.81 1.18
N ALA A 10 -4.86 8.70 2.01
CA ALA A 10 -6.28 9.04 1.92
C ALA A 10 -6.61 9.65 0.56
N ASP A 11 -5.76 10.53 0.06
CA ASP A 11 -6.00 11.15 -1.24
C ASP A 11 -6.00 10.09 -2.35
N CYS A 12 -5.06 9.15 -2.31
CA CYS A 12 -5.01 8.10 -3.31
C CYS A 12 -6.24 7.20 -3.24
N TYR A 13 -6.58 6.76 -2.03
CA TYR A 13 -7.69 5.85 -1.87
C TYR A 13 -9.00 6.50 -2.29
N GLN A 14 -9.22 7.74 -1.86
CA GLN A 14 -10.48 8.42 -2.17
C GLN A 14 -10.59 8.74 -3.65
N TRP A 15 -9.48 9.12 -4.28
CA TRP A 15 -9.51 9.33 -5.72
C TRP A 15 -9.91 8.03 -6.44
N PHE A 16 -9.31 6.92 -6.06
CA PHE A 16 -9.63 5.62 -6.67
C PHE A 16 -11.09 5.25 -6.43
N HIS A 17 -11.53 5.40 -5.20
CA HIS A 17 -12.89 5.04 -4.80
C HIS A 17 -13.93 5.81 -5.62
N ASN A 18 -13.65 7.09 -5.86
CA ASN A 18 -14.59 7.95 -6.59
C ASN A 18 -14.48 7.78 -8.11
N THR A 19 -13.30 7.44 -8.59
CA THR A 19 -13.08 7.31 -10.03
C THR A 19 -13.56 5.97 -10.58
N TYR A 20 -13.41 4.92 -9.78
CA TYR A 20 -13.73 3.56 -10.22
C TYR A 20 -14.73 2.88 -9.29
N PRO A 21 -15.98 3.34 -9.27
CA PRO A 21 -16.97 2.75 -8.33
C PRO A 21 -17.13 1.24 -8.49
N GLU A 22 -16.95 0.74 -9.70
CA GLU A 22 -17.13 -0.70 -9.96
C GLU A 22 -15.98 -1.53 -9.37
N LEU A 23 -14.88 -0.90 -8.97
CA LEU A 23 -13.73 -1.62 -8.43
C LEU A 23 -13.60 -1.47 -6.91
N ARG A 24 -14.59 -0.87 -6.28
CA ARG A 24 -14.58 -0.71 -4.82
C ARG A 24 -14.45 -2.06 -4.14
N GLY A 25 -13.62 -2.12 -3.10
CA GLY A 25 -13.33 -3.36 -2.39
C GLY A 25 -12.13 -4.11 -2.91
N LEU A 26 -11.65 -3.77 -4.11
CA LEU A 26 -10.49 -4.43 -4.69
C LEU A 26 -9.19 -3.69 -4.39
N LEU A 27 -9.29 -2.49 -3.86
CA LEU A 27 -8.17 -1.74 -3.28
C LEU A 27 -8.43 -1.61 -1.80
N TRP A 28 -7.49 -2.05 -0.97
CA TRP A 28 -7.70 -2.03 0.49
C TRP A 28 -6.42 -1.68 1.21
N HIS A 29 -6.57 -1.22 2.44
CA HIS A 29 -5.49 -0.82 3.31
C HIS A 29 -5.26 -1.88 4.39
N VAL A 30 -4.00 -2.15 4.68
CA VAL A 30 -3.64 -3.02 5.80
C VAL A 30 -3.10 -2.13 6.92
N PRO A 31 -3.88 -1.90 7.98
CA PRO A 31 -3.45 -0.99 9.05
C PRO A 31 -2.41 -1.68 9.93
N ASN A 32 -1.16 -1.44 9.63
CA ASN A 32 -0.06 -2.14 10.26
C ASN A 32 0.79 -1.23 11.15
N GLY A 33 0.35 -0.02 11.38
CA GLY A 33 1.09 0.92 12.20
C GLY A 33 0.45 1.11 13.57
N GLY A 34 0.99 2.07 14.29
CA GLY A 34 0.43 2.45 15.57
C GLY A 34 1.28 1.98 16.73
N VAL A 35 1.08 2.63 17.86
CA VAL A 35 1.81 2.33 19.08
C VAL A 35 1.06 1.25 19.86
N ARG A 36 1.79 0.20 20.20
CA ARG A 36 1.21 -0.90 20.96
C ARG A 36 2.18 -1.35 22.04
N ASN A 37 1.65 -1.87 23.14
CA ASN A 37 2.54 -2.44 24.14
C ASN A 37 3.05 -3.80 23.65
N ALA A 38 4.08 -4.31 24.34
CA ALA A 38 4.76 -5.52 23.89
C ALA A 38 3.84 -6.74 23.87
N SER A 39 2.97 -6.84 24.86
CA SER A 39 2.05 -7.98 24.93
C SER A 39 1.09 -7.98 23.74
N GLU A 40 0.54 -6.82 23.43
CA GLU A 40 -0.39 -6.69 22.30
C GLU A 40 0.32 -6.95 20.97
N ALA A 41 1.55 -6.42 20.84
CA ALA A 41 2.31 -6.64 19.62
C ALA A 41 2.62 -8.12 19.42
N ASN A 42 2.99 -8.81 20.49
CA ASN A 42 3.28 -10.24 20.40
C ASN A 42 2.04 -11.04 20.03
N LYS A 43 0.90 -10.67 20.58
CA LYS A 43 -0.35 -11.34 20.24
C LYS A 43 -0.67 -11.17 18.76
N LEU A 44 -0.51 -9.96 18.24
CA LEU A 44 -0.80 -9.70 16.83
C LEU A 44 0.14 -10.46 15.92
N LYS A 45 1.43 -10.54 16.28
CA LYS A 45 2.38 -11.33 15.49
C LYS A 45 1.97 -12.79 15.46
N ALA A 46 1.57 -13.33 16.62
CA ALA A 46 1.16 -14.73 16.68
C ALA A 46 -0.07 -14.99 15.82
N MET A 47 -0.88 -13.96 15.60
CA MET A 47 -2.08 -14.07 14.78
C MET A 47 -1.82 -13.79 13.31
N GLY A 48 -0.59 -13.47 12.92
CA GLY A 48 -0.26 -13.32 11.52
C GLY A 48 -0.02 -11.89 11.05
N VAL A 49 0.08 -10.94 11.96
CA VAL A 49 0.43 -9.58 11.56
C VAL A 49 1.92 -9.54 11.24
N VAL A 50 2.25 -9.15 10.03
CA VAL A 50 3.63 -9.20 9.51
C VAL A 50 4.18 -7.78 9.44
N PRO A 51 5.36 -7.53 10.02
CA PRO A 51 5.94 -6.18 9.93
C PRO A 51 6.33 -5.85 8.49
N GLY A 52 6.17 -4.60 8.14
CA GLY A 52 6.60 -4.11 6.84
C GLY A 52 5.61 -4.30 5.70
N VAL A 53 4.44 -4.88 5.97
CA VAL A 53 3.43 -5.03 4.93
C VAL A 53 3.01 -3.66 4.41
N ALA A 54 2.90 -3.54 3.10
CA ALA A 54 2.63 -2.26 2.46
C ALA A 54 1.23 -1.72 2.78
N ASP A 55 1.07 -0.43 2.54
CA ASP A 55 -0.13 0.31 2.94
C ASP A 55 -1.37 -0.07 2.15
N LEU A 56 -1.26 -0.14 0.83
CA LEU A 56 -2.41 -0.40 -0.03
C LEU A 56 -2.13 -1.58 -0.95
N HIS A 57 -3.15 -2.39 -1.15
CA HIS A 57 -3.10 -3.57 -2.01
C HIS A 57 -4.26 -3.50 -2.99
N PHE A 58 -3.98 -3.77 -4.25
CA PHE A 58 -5.00 -3.76 -5.30
C PHE A 58 -4.91 -5.07 -6.07
N PHE A 59 -5.95 -5.88 -5.98
CA PHE A 59 -5.99 -7.15 -6.70
C PHE A 59 -6.90 -6.98 -7.91
N TYR A 60 -6.32 -7.15 -9.10
CA TYR A 60 -7.06 -6.86 -10.32
C TYR A 60 -6.70 -7.88 -11.39
N LYS A 61 -7.71 -8.59 -11.87
CA LYS A 61 -7.57 -9.58 -12.95
C LYS A 61 -6.41 -10.53 -12.71
N GLY A 62 -6.33 -11.02 -11.48
CA GLY A 62 -5.33 -12.01 -11.12
C GLY A 62 -3.97 -11.45 -10.73
N ASN A 63 -3.79 -10.14 -10.80
CA ASN A 63 -2.52 -9.51 -10.45
C ASN A 63 -2.64 -8.75 -9.14
N LEU A 64 -1.68 -8.97 -8.26
CA LEU A 64 -1.63 -8.22 -7.00
C LEU A 64 -0.69 -7.04 -7.17
N ASN A 65 -1.24 -5.85 -6.97
CA ASN A 65 -0.48 -4.60 -7.04
C ASN A 65 -0.32 -4.06 -5.64
N ILE A 66 0.91 -3.74 -5.28
CA ILE A 66 1.28 -3.33 -3.93
C ILE A 66 1.77 -1.89 -3.98
N PHE A 67 1.21 -1.04 -3.12
CA PHE A 67 1.61 0.36 -3.07
C PHE A 67 2.08 0.71 -1.67
N GLU A 68 3.32 1.16 -1.57
CA GLU A 68 3.88 1.67 -0.32
C GLU A 68 3.91 3.19 -0.40
N LEU A 69 3.23 3.85 0.54
CA LEU A 69 3.13 5.31 0.53
C LEU A 69 4.26 5.91 1.37
N LYS A 70 4.97 6.87 0.81
CA LYS A 70 6.07 7.54 1.49
C LYS A 70 6.00 9.03 1.22
N THR A 71 6.39 9.84 2.19
CA THR A 71 6.56 11.26 1.95
C THR A 71 7.69 11.46 0.94
N GLU A 72 7.84 12.70 0.49
CA GLU A 72 8.83 13.03 -0.52
C GLU A 72 10.22 12.53 -0.16
N LYS A 73 10.59 12.64 1.11
CA LYS A 73 11.92 12.24 1.56
C LYS A 73 11.91 11.01 2.45
N GLY A 74 10.77 10.39 2.62
CA GLY A 74 10.68 9.20 3.47
C GLY A 74 11.41 8.01 2.88
N ARG A 75 11.98 7.17 3.75
CA ARG A 75 12.72 6.01 3.33
C ARG A 75 12.04 4.74 3.82
N LEU A 76 12.22 3.68 3.08
CA LEU A 76 11.72 2.37 3.50
C LEU A 76 12.50 1.90 4.72
N SER A 77 11.79 1.32 5.68
CA SER A 77 12.45 0.64 6.77
C SER A 77 12.99 -0.70 6.28
N PRO A 78 13.93 -1.31 7.03
CA PRO A 78 14.40 -2.65 6.64
C PRO A 78 13.28 -3.68 6.55
N ALA A 79 12.30 -3.61 7.45
CA ALA A 79 11.18 -4.56 7.38
C ALA A 79 10.36 -4.33 6.12
N GLN A 80 10.14 -3.06 5.74
CA GLN A 80 9.42 -2.77 4.50
C GLN A 80 10.19 -3.26 3.28
N GLU A 81 11.50 -3.02 3.25
CA GLU A 81 12.32 -3.48 2.13
C GLU A 81 12.24 -4.99 1.98
N LEU A 82 12.34 -5.68 3.10
CA LEU A 82 12.32 -7.14 3.07
C LEU A 82 10.98 -7.66 2.58
N TRP A 83 9.89 -7.14 3.13
CA TRP A 83 8.57 -7.63 2.74
C TRP A 83 8.27 -7.32 1.26
N LEU A 84 8.61 -6.11 0.82
CA LEU A 84 8.37 -5.74 -0.58
C LEU A 84 9.17 -6.63 -1.53
N ALA A 85 10.42 -6.95 -1.17
CA ALA A 85 11.23 -7.82 -2.02
C ALA A 85 10.62 -9.22 -2.10
N LYS A 86 10.14 -9.73 -0.97
CA LYS A 86 9.55 -11.07 -0.95
C LYS A 86 8.28 -11.13 -1.79
N ILE A 87 7.40 -10.15 -1.64
CA ILE A 87 6.14 -10.20 -2.36
C ILE A 87 6.35 -9.98 -3.85
N GLU A 88 7.31 -9.14 -4.20
CA GLU A 88 7.64 -8.91 -5.61
C GLU A 88 8.21 -10.17 -6.25
N TYR A 89 9.06 -10.89 -5.51
CA TYR A 89 9.63 -12.14 -6.01
C TYR A 89 8.54 -13.16 -6.32
N GLN A 90 7.44 -13.12 -5.57
CA GLN A 90 6.32 -14.04 -5.78
C GLN A 90 5.39 -13.60 -6.92
N GLY A 91 5.66 -12.46 -7.55
CA GLY A 91 4.89 -12.05 -8.72
C GLY A 91 4.08 -10.77 -8.56
N ALA A 92 4.07 -10.18 -7.38
CA ALA A 92 3.33 -8.92 -7.21
C ALA A 92 4.06 -7.78 -7.89
N THR A 93 3.30 -6.79 -8.33
CA THR A 93 3.86 -5.55 -8.87
C THR A 93 3.94 -4.54 -7.73
N VAL A 94 5.13 -4.05 -7.44
CA VAL A 94 5.37 -3.16 -6.30
C VAL A 94 5.68 -1.76 -6.77
N SER A 95 5.05 -0.76 -6.16
CA SER A 95 5.31 0.64 -6.47
C SER A 95 5.44 1.44 -5.17
N ILE A 96 6.41 2.34 -5.16
CA ILE A 96 6.55 3.31 -4.07
C ILE A 96 5.89 4.60 -4.53
N ILE A 97 4.91 5.05 -3.77
CA ILE A 97 4.09 6.20 -4.16
C ILE A 97 4.44 7.38 -3.28
N ARG A 98 4.89 8.45 -3.89
CA ARG A 98 5.26 9.66 -3.16
C ARG A 98 4.37 10.85 -3.49
N ASP A 99 3.48 10.70 -4.47
CA ASP A 99 2.49 11.73 -4.79
C ASP A 99 1.29 11.12 -5.47
N LEU A 100 0.19 11.86 -5.46
CA LEU A 100 -1.07 11.39 -6.01
C LEU A 100 -0.98 11.15 -7.52
N SER A 101 -0.31 12.03 -8.24
CA SER A 101 -0.29 11.89 -9.70
C SER A 101 0.39 10.61 -10.16
N THR A 102 1.42 10.18 -9.45
CA THR A 102 2.06 8.91 -9.77
C THR A 102 1.08 7.75 -9.59
N PHE A 103 0.34 7.76 -8.49
CA PHE A 103 -0.66 6.72 -8.25
C PHE A 103 -1.72 6.73 -9.36
N GLN A 104 -2.18 7.90 -9.72
CA GLN A 104 -3.20 8.01 -10.77
C GLN A 104 -2.69 7.44 -12.09
N THR A 105 -1.48 7.74 -12.43
CA THR A 105 -0.88 7.24 -13.67
C THR A 105 -0.78 5.71 -13.68
N ILE A 106 -0.39 5.15 -12.58
CA ILE A 106 -0.30 3.70 -12.46
C ILE A 106 -1.67 3.04 -12.54
N UNK A 107 -2.48 3.50 -11.90
CA UNK A 107 -3.82 2.99 -11.91
C UNK A 107 -4.46 3.14 -13.24
N UNK A 108 -4.05 4.16 -13.99
CA UNK A 108 -4.60 4.33 -15.24
C UNK A 108 -4.01 3.41 -16.23
N UNK A 109 -2.74 3.08 -16.02
CA UNK A 109 -2.09 2.13 -16.77
C UNK A 109 -2.50 0.72 -16.45
N UNK A 110 -2.92 0.39 -15.32
CA UNK A 110 -3.36 -0.90 -14.96
C UNK A 110 -4.77 -1.18 -15.36
N UNK A 111 -5.61 -0.26 -15.35
CA UNK A 111 -6.96 -0.24 -15.74
C UNK A 111 -7.11 -0.11 -17.22
N UNK A 112 -6.29 0.39 -17.88
CA UNK A 112 -6.25 0.54 -19.30
C UNK A 112 -5.66 -0.63 -19.97
N UNK A 113 -5.10 -1.29 -19.38
CA UNK A 113 -4.40 -2.40 -19.89
C UNK A 113 -5.26 -3.61 -19.99
N UNK A 114 -5.93 -3.71 -20.10
CA UNK A 114 -6.85 -4.62 -20.29
C UNK A 114 -6.82 -5.66 -21.07
#